data_a0e8c3bc5536ae7bdcfb2e69401005f2
#
_entry.id   a0e8c3bc5536ae7bdcfb2e69401005f2
#
_cell.length_a   1.000
_cell.length_b   1.000
_cell.length_c   1.000
_cell.angle_alpha   90.00
_cell.angle_beta   90.00
_cell.angle_gamma   90.00
#
_symmetry.space_group_name_H-M   'P 1'
#
loop_
_entity.id
_entity.type
_entity.pdbx_description
1 polymer ?
#
loop_
_entity_poly.entity_id
_entity_poly.type
_entity_poly.pdbx_seq_one_letter_code
_entity_poly.pdbx_strand_id
1 'polypeptide(L)'
;NFDMIGNVRDNKLLVFGVGTAKEFEPLIDPSAKGSGLEIDQKSGIAAASDHWPFFQKKVPTFHLFSGMTDIYHTPEDDFETLNIEGVVQAVEFTEQLTLAIARLPEQTHFVQTGRQSIGRSQRGVSNYGFVPDYAAKVEGVKIASVRPNSPAEKGGLKAGDVVVTIGKTDIKNSAEMIQSLRETDRSKPVTLKVKRGDKTLEI
;
A
#
# COMPACT_ATOMS: atom_id res chain seq x y z
N ASN A 1 9.35 -8.17 2.76
CA ASN A 1 8.02 -7.79 3.24
C ASN A 1 6.93 -8.38 2.35
N PHE A 2 5.92 -8.97 2.96
CA PHE A 2 4.73 -9.47 2.29
C PHE A 2 3.57 -8.51 2.54
N ASP A 3 2.82 -8.19 1.49
CA ASP A 3 1.65 -7.34 1.60
C ASP A 3 0.59 -7.83 0.63
N MET A 4 -0.61 -8.16 1.16
CA MET A 4 -1.76 -8.64 0.38
C MET A 4 -1.51 -9.90 -0.46
N ILE A 5 -0.54 -10.74 -0.13
CA ILE A 5 -0.20 -11.93 -0.93
C ILE A 5 -1.33 -12.96 -1.04
N GLY A 6 -2.34 -12.89 -0.19
CA GLY A 6 -3.56 -13.68 -0.27
C GLY A 6 -4.42 -13.42 -1.51
N ASN A 7 -4.15 -12.35 -2.22
CA ASN A 7 -4.92 -11.93 -3.40
C ASN A 7 -4.20 -12.13 -4.75
N VAL A 8 -3.26 -13.07 -4.83
CA VAL A 8 -2.64 -13.44 -6.12
C VAL A 8 -3.73 -13.78 -7.13
N ARG A 9 -3.71 -13.12 -8.28
CA ARG A 9 -4.64 -13.34 -9.39
C ARG A 9 -3.84 -13.56 -10.68
N ASP A 10 -4.35 -14.41 -11.56
CA ASP A 10 -3.71 -14.72 -12.84
C ASP A 10 -2.24 -15.14 -12.69
N ASN A 11 -1.89 -15.76 -11.55
CA ASN A 11 -0.53 -16.16 -11.17
C ASN A 11 0.49 -15.00 -11.19
N LYS A 12 0.05 -13.76 -10.99
CA LYS A 12 0.91 -12.57 -11.01
C LYS A 12 1.27 -12.11 -9.62
N LEU A 13 2.56 -11.82 -9.42
CA LEU A 13 3.09 -11.23 -8.20
C LEU A 13 4.02 -10.06 -8.55
N LEU A 14 3.73 -8.89 -7.97
CA LEU A 14 4.61 -7.73 -8.08
C LEU A 14 5.71 -7.83 -7.02
N VAL A 15 6.95 -7.61 -7.46
CA VAL A 15 8.11 -7.56 -6.55
C VAL A 15 8.79 -6.21 -6.71
N PHE A 16 8.54 -5.32 -5.74
CA PHE A 16 9.18 -4.02 -5.67
C PHE A 16 10.52 -4.10 -4.94
N GLY A 17 11.38 -3.12 -5.20
CA GLY A 17 12.67 -3.02 -4.54
C GLY A 17 13.76 -3.88 -5.15
N VAL A 18 13.53 -4.47 -6.33
CA VAL A 18 14.53 -5.27 -7.04
C VAL A 18 15.83 -4.47 -7.26
N GLY A 19 15.74 -3.16 -7.50
CA GLY A 19 16.91 -2.28 -7.65
C GLY A 19 17.53 -1.80 -6.34
N THR A 20 17.06 -2.24 -5.15
CA THR A 20 17.62 -1.80 -3.85
C THR A 20 18.95 -2.45 -3.50
N ALA A 21 19.35 -3.50 -4.23
CA ALA A 21 20.69 -4.04 -4.23
C ALA A 21 21.10 -4.46 -5.65
N LYS A 22 22.39 -4.37 -5.96
CA LYS A 22 22.92 -4.77 -7.27
C LYS A 22 22.75 -6.26 -7.56
N GLU A 23 22.76 -7.05 -6.50
CA GLU A 23 22.73 -8.51 -6.53
C GLU A 23 21.32 -9.07 -6.73
N PHE A 24 20.26 -8.26 -6.57
CA PHE A 24 18.88 -8.76 -6.47
C PHE A 24 18.27 -9.20 -7.82
N GLU A 25 18.41 -8.36 -8.85
CA GLU A 25 17.75 -8.60 -10.14
C GLU A 25 18.08 -9.99 -10.74
N PRO A 26 19.34 -10.45 -10.76
CA PRO A 26 19.68 -11.76 -11.32
C PRO A 26 19.11 -12.96 -10.54
N LEU A 27 18.65 -12.74 -9.30
CA LEU A 27 18.14 -13.82 -8.44
C LEU A 27 16.63 -14.07 -8.63
N ILE A 28 15.89 -13.10 -9.20
CA ILE A 28 14.42 -13.18 -9.25
C ILE A 28 13.94 -14.32 -10.14
N ASP A 29 14.33 -14.31 -11.42
CA ASP A 29 13.83 -15.29 -12.39
C ASP A 29 14.23 -16.74 -12.04
N PRO A 30 15.47 -17.02 -11.60
CA PRO A 30 15.82 -18.35 -11.13
C PRO A 30 15.00 -18.80 -9.91
N SER A 31 14.70 -17.88 -8.99
CA SER A 31 13.91 -18.17 -7.79
C SER A 31 12.42 -18.40 -8.09
N ALA A 32 11.91 -17.78 -9.14
CA ALA A 32 10.51 -17.95 -9.58
C ALA A 32 10.28 -19.28 -10.32
N LYS A 33 11.36 -19.94 -10.74
CA LYS A 33 11.26 -21.17 -11.53
C LYS A 33 10.59 -22.28 -10.73
N GLY A 34 9.47 -22.77 -11.25
CA GLY A 34 8.69 -23.84 -10.62
C GLY A 34 7.57 -23.37 -9.69
N SER A 35 7.54 -22.10 -9.28
CA SER A 35 6.46 -21.55 -8.43
C SER A 35 5.13 -21.38 -9.16
N GLY A 36 5.16 -21.38 -10.51
CA GLY A 36 3.97 -21.08 -11.31
C GLY A 36 3.61 -19.59 -11.40
N LEU A 37 4.42 -18.71 -10.77
CA LEU A 37 4.17 -17.26 -10.77
C LEU A 37 4.85 -16.55 -11.94
N GLU A 38 4.15 -15.59 -12.51
CA GLU A 38 4.70 -14.52 -13.34
C GLU A 38 5.12 -13.36 -12.42
N ILE A 39 6.42 -13.09 -12.34
CA ILE A 39 6.95 -12.03 -11.47
C ILE A 39 7.05 -10.72 -12.25
N ASP A 40 6.26 -9.73 -11.84
CA ASP A 40 6.37 -8.37 -12.35
C ASP A 40 7.39 -7.58 -11.51
N GLN A 41 8.62 -7.52 -12.00
CA GLN A 41 9.75 -6.90 -11.31
C GLN A 41 9.68 -5.38 -11.38
N LYS A 42 9.88 -4.71 -10.24
CA LYS A 42 9.91 -3.26 -10.10
C LYS A 42 11.21 -2.84 -9.42
N SER A 43 12.08 -2.16 -10.15
CA SER A 43 13.36 -1.65 -9.60
C SER A 43 13.14 -0.67 -8.44
N GLY A 44 12.12 0.18 -8.53
CA GLY A 44 11.79 1.16 -7.50
C GLY A 44 11.12 0.54 -6.28
N ILE A 45 11.07 1.32 -5.20
CA ILE A 45 10.47 0.92 -3.93
C ILE A 45 9.09 1.56 -3.74
N ALA A 46 8.10 0.78 -3.33
CA ALA A 46 6.82 1.31 -2.88
C ALA A 46 6.95 1.78 -1.42
N ALA A 47 6.43 2.97 -1.10
CA ALA A 47 6.67 3.60 0.21
C ALA A 47 5.52 3.44 1.21
N ALA A 48 4.70 2.37 1.09
CA ALA A 48 3.43 2.29 1.78
C ALA A 48 3.27 1.06 2.70
N SER A 49 4.37 0.38 3.08
CA SER A 49 4.33 -0.82 3.92
C SER A 49 5.60 -0.96 4.78
N ASP A 50 5.71 -2.03 5.56
CA ASP A 50 6.69 -2.22 6.64
C ASP A 50 8.15 -2.35 6.19
N HIS A 51 8.40 -2.56 4.89
CA HIS A 51 9.76 -2.51 4.31
C HIS A 51 10.35 -1.10 4.28
N TRP A 52 9.50 -0.07 4.33
CA TRP A 52 9.93 1.33 4.15
C TRP A 52 10.94 1.82 5.21
N PRO A 53 10.77 1.56 6.53
CA PRO A 53 11.75 1.93 7.53
C PRO A 53 13.12 1.30 7.30
N PHE A 54 13.18 0.06 6.81
CA PHE A 54 14.43 -0.63 6.48
C PHE A 54 15.14 0.05 5.31
N PHE A 55 14.41 0.33 4.24
CA PHE A 55 14.95 1.07 3.09
C PHE A 55 15.51 2.43 3.50
N GLN A 56 14.81 3.18 4.38
CA GLN A 56 15.31 4.47 4.90
C GLN A 56 16.61 4.32 5.69
N LYS A 57 16.86 3.16 6.28
CA LYS A 57 18.11 2.80 6.96
C LYS A 57 19.17 2.20 6.03
N LYS A 58 18.95 2.29 4.73
CA LYS A 58 19.85 1.76 3.70
C LYS A 58 20.04 0.23 3.78
N VAL A 59 18.98 -0.47 4.20
CA VAL A 59 18.91 -1.92 4.12
C VAL A 59 18.20 -2.29 2.81
N PRO A 60 18.79 -3.12 1.93
CA PRO A 60 18.12 -3.63 0.75
C PRO A 60 16.85 -4.38 1.13
N THR A 61 15.75 -4.13 0.40
CA THR A 61 14.45 -4.68 0.75
C THR A 61 13.65 -5.09 -0.48
N PHE A 62 12.87 -6.15 -0.34
CA PHE A 62 11.78 -6.48 -1.25
C PHE A 62 10.43 -6.19 -0.63
N HIS A 63 9.48 -5.83 -1.47
CA HIS A 63 8.08 -5.73 -1.14
C HIS A 63 7.28 -6.54 -2.16
N LEU A 64 6.77 -7.70 -1.71
CA LEU A 64 5.94 -8.60 -2.49
C LEU A 64 4.49 -8.18 -2.34
N PHE A 65 3.81 -8.01 -3.47
CA PHE A 65 2.47 -7.44 -3.51
C PHE A 65 1.64 -8.07 -4.63
N SER A 66 0.44 -8.52 -4.34
CA SER A 66 -0.44 -9.15 -5.33
C SER A 66 -1.37 -8.16 -6.06
N GLY A 67 -1.29 -6.88 -5.73
CA GLY A 67 -2.18 -5.86 -6.27
C GLY A 67 -3.32 -5.50 -5.32
N MET A 68 -4.00 -4.40 -5.65
CA MET A 68 -5.17 -3.93 -4.90
C MET A 68 -6.41 -4.72 -5.31
N THR A 69 -7.31 -4.95 -4.37
CA THR A 69 -8.63 -5.53 -4.59
C THR A 69 -9.72 -4.49 -4.34
N ASP A 70 -10.92 -4.73 -4.86
CA ASP A 70 -12.06 -3.85 -4.62
C ASP A 70 -12.59 -3.97 -3.18
N ILE A 71 -12.31 -5.09 -2.52
CA ILE A 71 -12.67 -5.37 -1.13
C ILE A 71 -11.63 -4.89 -0.11
N TYR A 72 -10.52 -4.28 -0.57
CA TYR A 72 -9.45 -3.79 0.30
C TYR A 72 -9.97 -2.86 1.40
N HIS A 73 -9.68 -3.22 2.65
CA HIS A 73 -10.15 -2.53 3.87
C HIS A 73 -11.67 -2.45 4.02
N THR A 74 -12.39 -3.44 3.51
CA THR A 74 -13.83 -3.61 3.74
C THR A 74 -14.11 -4.84 4.60
N PRO A 75 -15.32 -4.98 5.21
CA PRO A 75 -15.70 -6.19 5.94
C PRO A 75 -15.75 -7.46 5.08
N GLU A 76 -15.81 -7.31 3.76
CA GLU A 76 -15.81 -8.40 2.79
C GLU A 76 -14.41 -8.97 2.51
N ASP A 77 -13.35 -8.31 2.99
CA ASP A 77 -11.96 -8.81 2.90
C ASP A 77 -11.72 -9.81 4.03
N ASP A 78 -12.22 -11.01 3.85
CA ASP A 78 -12.27 -12.08 4.82
C ASP A 78 -11.58 -13.36 4.27
N PHE A 79 -11.46 -14.37 5.11
CA PHE A 79 -10.77 -15.63 4.82
C PHE A 79 -11.25 -16.31 3.53
N GLU A 80 -12.54 -16.28 3.25
CA GLU A 80 -13.16 -16.92 2.07
C GLU A 80 -12.68 -16.29 0.75
N THR A 81 -12.12 -15.10 0.78
CA THR A 81 -11.61 -14.40 -0.41
C THR A 81 -10.15 -14.74 -0.74
N LEU A 82 -9.46 -15.45 0.16
CA LEU A 82 -8.06 -15.77 0.00
C LEU A 82 -7.83 -16.82 -1.10
N ASN A 83 -6.85 -16.55 -1.95
CA ASN A 83 -6.29 -17.53 -2.86
C ASN A 83 -5.16 -18.30 -2.18
N ILE A 84 -5.49 -19.40 -1.51
CA ILE A 84 -4.49 -20.21 -0.76
C ILE A 84 -3.41 -20.77 -1.67
N GLU A 85 -3.75 -21.20 -2.89
CA GLU A 85 -2.76 -21.67 -3.87
C GLU A 85 -1.75 -20.56 -4.21
N GLY A 86 -2.24 -19.34 -4.46
CA GLY A 86 -1.40 -18.18 -4.71
C GLY A 86 -0.51 -17.81 -3.52
N VAL A 87 -0.98 -18.00 -2.28
CA VAL A 87 -0.15 -17.84 -1.08
C VAL A 87 0.99 -18.86 -1.07
N VAL A 88 0.69 -20.13 -1.33
CA VAL A 88 1.71 -21.20 -1.38
C VAL A 88 2.76 -20.89 -2.44
N GLN A 89 2.34 -20.52 -3.65
CA GLN A 89 3.24 -20.13 -4.73
C GLN A 89 4.15 -18.95 -4.35
N ALA A 90 3.59 -17.93 -3.68
CA ALA A 90 4.37 -16.78 -3.22
C ALA A 90 5.39 -17.16 -2.14
N VAL A 91 5.03 -18.08 -1.24
CA VAL A 91 5.93 -18.60 -0.20
C VAL A 91 7.06 -19.40 -0.82
N GLU A 92 6.76 -20.32 -1.75
CA GLU A 92 7.78 -21.13 -2.46
C GLU A 92 8.77 -20.24 -3.22
N PHE A 93 8.28 -19.27 -3.97
CA PHE A 93 9.14 -18.27 -4.61
C PHE A 93 10.05 -17.56 -3.61
N THR A 94 9.48 -17.11 -2.49
CA THR A 94 10.23 -16.33 -1.50
C THR A 94 11.24 -17.18 -0.75
N GLU A 95 10.94 -18.45 -0.48
CA GLU A 95 11.90 -19.39 0.07
C GLU A 95 13.13 -19.52 -0.84
N GLN A 96 12.93 -19.78 -2.13
CA GLN A 96 14.03 -19.89 -3.09
C GLN A 96 14.83 -18.58 -3.19
N LEU A 97 14.16 -17.44 -3.23
CA LEU A 97 14.81 -16.13 -3.27
C LEU A 97 15.63 -15.89 -1.99
N THR A 98 15.08 -16.21 -0.82
CA THR A 98 15.78 -16.06 0.46
C THR A 98 17.03 -16.95 0.52
N LEU A 99 16.92 -18.20 0.07
CA LEU A 99 18.06 -19.12 0.00
C LEU A 99 19.11 -18.63 -1.00
N ALA A 100 18.70 -18.09 -2.15
CA ALA A 100 19.61 -17.51 -3.13
C ALA A 100 20.41 -16.33 -2.56
N ILE A 101 19.74 -15.44 -1.83
CA ILE A 101 20.38 -14.30 -1.15
C ILE A 101 21.34 -14.78 -0.06
N ALA A 102 20.91 -15.75 0.76
CA ALA A 102 21.74 -16.29 1.86
C ALA A 102 23.00 -17.02 1.37
N ARG A 103 23.01 -17.47 0.12
CA ARG A 103 24.17 -18.15 -0.52
C ARG A 103 25.09 -17.18 -1.26
N LEU A 104 24.79 -15.88 -1.28
CA LEU A 104 25.71 -14.89 -1.88
C LEU A 104 27.05 -14.93 -1.12
N PRO A 105 28.17 -14.84 -1.87
CA PRO A 105 29.51 -14.91 -1.25
C PRO A 105 29.84 -13.67 -0.41
N GLU A 106 29.16 -12.57 -0.67
CA GLU A 106 29.38 -11.29 0.01
C GLU A 106 28.03 -10.66 0.40
N GLN A 107 28.09 -9.71 1.34
CA GLN A 107 26.93 -8.94 1.75
C GLN A 107 26.40 -8.11 0.58
N THR A 108 25.08 -7.99 0.49
CA THR A 108 24.41 -7.18 -0.55
C THR A 108 24.75 -5.70 -0.44
N HIS A 109 24.92 -5.05 -1.57
CA HIS A 109 25.26 -3.62 -1.65
C HIS A 109 24.00 -2.80 -1.89
N PHE A 110 23.63 -1.97 -0.89
CA PHE A 110 22.49 -1.07 -1.00
C PHE A 110 22.63 -0.07 -2.15
N VAL A 111 21.55 0.03 -2.92
CA VAL A 111 21.39 1.01 -3.97
C VAL A 111 20.16 1.88 -3.68
N GLN A 112 20.34 3.19 -3.72
CA GLN A 112 19.23 4.13 -3.59
C GLN A 112 18.39 4.11 -4.86
N THR A 113 17.12 3.71 -4.73
CA THR A 113 16.15 3.71 -5.85
C THR A 113 15.09 4.79 -5.67
N GLY A 114 14.41 5.13 -6.78
CA GLY A 114 13.27 6.01 -6.76
C GLY A 114 12.03 5.36 -6.16
N ARG A 115 11.06 6.18 -5.73
CA ARG A 115 9.74 5.70 -5.34
C ARG A 115 8.96 5.22 -6.57
N GLN A 116 8.33 4.08 -6.45
CA GLN A 116 7.43 3.54 -7.46
C GLN A 116 5.99 3.51 -6.93
N SER A 117 5.04 3.90 -7.77
CA SER A 117 3.62 3.86 -7.39
C SER A 117 3.09 2.43 -7.49
N ILE A 118 2.40 1.98 -6.46
CA ILE A 118 1.62 0.74 -6.45
C ILE A 118 0.32 0.98 -7.23
N GLY A 119 0.41 1.07 -8.57
CA GLY A 119 -0.76 1.24 -9.44
C GLY A 119 -1.51 2.58 -9.34
N ARG A 120 -2.48 2.79 -10.23
CA ARG A 120 -3.33 4.00 -10.26
C ARG A 120 -4.28 4.12 -9.05
N SER A 121 -4.56 3.03 -8.35
CA SER A 121 -5.58 2.94 -7.31
C SER A 121 -5.29 3.68 -6.00
N GLN A 122 -4.03 3.69 -5.53
CA GLN A 122 -3.69 4.37 -4.27
C GLN A 122 -3.55 5.90 -4.37
N ARG A 123 -3.66 6.48 -5.56
CA ARG A 123 -3.53 7.92 -5.75
C ARG A 123 -4.65 8.76 -5.11
N GLY A 124 -5.74 8.15 -4.67
CA GLY A 124 -6.85 8.88 -4.05
C GLY A 124 -6.44 9.56 -2.74
N VAL A 125 -6.14 8.77 -1.71
CA VAL A 125 -5.92 9.27 -0.34
C VAL A 125 -4.52 9.83 -0.12
N SER A 126 -3.49 9.19 -0.67
CA SER A 126 -2.08 9.59 -0.47
C SER A 126 -1.75 10.99 -1.01
N ASN A 127 -2.48 11.46 -2.02
CA ASN A 127 -2.27 12.79 -2.61
C ASN A 127 -2.76 13.93 -1.71
N TYR A 128 -3.77 13.68 -0.88
CA TYR A 128 -4.26 14.67 0.07
C TYR A 128 -3.38 14.77 1.32
N GLY A 129 -2.59 13.73 1.60
CA GLY A 129 -1.57 13.74 2.66
C GLY A 129 -2.10 13.48 4.05
N PHE A 130 -3.08 12.60 4.18
CA PHE A 130 -3.55 12.07 5.46
C PHE A 130 -3.57 10.54 5.45
N VAL A 131 -3.62 9.94 6.63
CA VAL A 131 -3.72 8.49 6.84
C VAL A 131 -4.97 8.20 7.63
N PRO A 132 -5.89 7.35 7.13
CA PRO A 132 -7.04 6.87 7.89
C PRO A 132 -6.62 5.94 9.03
N ASP A 133 -7.39 5.95 10.11
CA ASP A 133 -7.33 4.96 11.18
C ASP A 133 -8.31 3.82 10.86
N TYR A 134 -7.81 2.78 10.21
CA TYR A 134 -8.61 1.64 9.77
C TYR A 134 -9.10 0.76 10.93
N ALA A 135 -8.51 0.87 12.12
CA ALA A 135 -8.91 0.10 13.29
C ALA A 135 -10.03 0.80 14.11
N ALA A 136 -10.30 2.07 13.83
CA ALA A 136 -11.30 2.83 14.56
C ALA A 136 -12.72 2.37 14.22
N LYS A 137 -13.46 1.93 15.24
CA LYS A 137 -14.89 1.58 15.13
C LYS A 137 -15.75 2.83 15.34
N VAL A 138 -15.89 3.64 14.29
CA VAL A 138 -16.68 4.89 14.30
C VAL A 138 -17.54 4.95 13.04
N GLU A 139 -18.66 5.66 13.11
CA GLU A 139 -19.42 5.99 11.91
C GLU A 139 -18.71 7.09 11.13
N GLY A 140 -18.20 6.76 9.95
CA GLY A 140 -17.28 7.59 9.16
C GLY A 140 -15.86 7.03 9.14
N VAL A 141 -14.89 7.88 8.85
CA VAL A 141 -13.47 7.49 8.79
C VAL A 141 -12.63 8.41 9.66
N LYS A 142 -12.11 7.86 10.76
CA LYS A 142 -11.18 8.57 11.64
C LYS A 142 -9.84 8.76 10.97
N ILE A 143 -9.22 9.91 11.18
CA ILE A 143 -7.91 10.26 10.65
C ILE A 143 -6.83 9.96 11.69
N ALA A 144 -5.91 9.06 11.37
CA ALA A 144 -4.79 8.71 12.25
C ALA A 144 -3.70 9.79 12.25
N SER A 145 -3.36 10.31 11.07
CA SER A 145 -2.34 11.34 10.93
C SER A 145 -2.56 12.21 9.71
N VAL A 146 -2.00 13.43 9.73
CA VAL A 146 -1.97 14.37 8.60
C VAL A 146 -0.53 14.80 8.39
N ARG A 147 -0.08 14.76 7.13
CA ARG A 147 1.29 15.09 6.75
C ARG A 147 1.47 16.61 6.74
N PRO A 148 2.57 17.12 7.34
CA PRO A 148 2.91 18.52 7.28
C PRO A 148 3.02 19.05 5.84
N ASN A 149 2.53 20.27 5.62
CA ASN A 149 2.51 20.96 4.32
C ASN A 149 1.66 20.28 3.22
N SER A 150 0.85 19.28 3.59
CA SER A 150 -0.05 18.59 2.67
C SER A 150 -1.31 19.42 2.35
N PRO A 151 -2.03 19.07 1.26
CA PRO A 151 -3.36 19.66 0.99
C PRO A 151 -4.34 19.49 2.15
N ALA A 152 -4.34 18.32 2.81
CA ALA A 152 -5.21 18.04 3.95
C ALA A 152 -4.93 18.97 5.13
N GLU A 153 -3.66 19.18 5.49
CA GLU A 153 -3.30 20.11 6.57
C GLU A 153 -3.66 21.55 6.21
N LYS A 154 -3.39 21.98 4.98
CA LYS A 154 -3.74 23.32 4.49
C LYS A 154 -5.25 23.55 4.46
N GLY A 155 -6.03 22.50 4.24
CA GLY A 155 -7.50 22.52 4.33
C GLY A 155 -8.01 22.50 5.77
N GLY A 156 -7.15 22.29 6.76
CA GLY A 156 -7.53 22.30 8.17
C GLY A 156 -7.87 20.93 8.76
N LEU A 157 -7.66 19.83 8.04
CA LEU A 157 -7.83 18.46 8.56
C LEU A 157 -6.77 18.17 9.62
N LYS A 158 -7.17 17.47 10.69
CA LYS A 158 -6.30 17.12 11.82
C LYS A 158 -6.41 15.64 12.17
N ALA A 159 -5.36 15.10 12.79
CA ALA A 159 -5.43 13.79 13.42
C ALA A 159 -6.55 13.78 14.48
N GLY A 160 -7.31 12.69 14.53
CA GLY A 160 -8.47 12.52 15.38
C GLY A 160 -9.80 12.99 14.78
N ASP A 161 -9.81 13.73 13.66
CA ASP A 161 -11.04 14.05 12.93
C ASP A 161 -11.71 12.78 12.41
N VAL A 162 -13.04 12.77 12.35
CA VAL A 162 -13.82 11.72 11.72
C VAL A 162 -14.49 12.30 10.48
N VAL A 163 -14.04 11.88 9.30
CA VAL A 163 -14.66 12.29 8.02
C VAL A 163 -16.01 11.59 7.88
N VAL A 164 -17.06 12.37 7.69
CA VAL A 164 -18.44 11.87 7.56
C VAL A 164 -19.08 12.25 6.22
N THR A 165 -18.51 13.22 5.47
CA THR A 165 -19.01 13.58 4.13
C THR A 165 -17.83 14.07 3.27
N ILE A 166 -17.84 13.74 2.00
CA ILE A 166 -16.92 14.27 0.98
C ILE A 166 -17.76 14.85 -0.16
N GLY A 167 -17.68 16.16 -0.34
CA GLY A 167 -18.57 16.86 -1.25
C GLY A 167 -20.03 16.67 -0.90
N LYS A 168 -20.77 15.88 -1.69
CA LYS A 168 -22.18 15.52 -1.48
C LYS A 168 -22.39 14.08 -1.01
N THR A 169 -21.33 13.30 -0.85
CA THR A 169 -21.39 11.86 -0.54
C THR A 169 -21.16 11.63 0.93
N ASP A 170 -22.09 10.97 1.60
CA ASP A 170 -21.92 10.50 2.98
C ASP A 170 -20.91 9.36 3.02
N ILE A 171 -20.04 9.38 4.02
CA ILE A 171 -18.95 8.44 4.20
C ILE A 171 -19.16 7.65 5.48
N LYS A 172 -19.37 6.35 5.33
CA LYS A 172 -19.57 5.41 6.45
C LYS A 172 -18.33 4.60 6.79
N ASN A 173 -17.46 4.38 5.79
CA ASN A 173 -16.26 3.55 5.90
C ASN A 173 -15.15 4.03 4.95
N SER A 174 -13.96 3.40 5.09
CA SER A 174 -12.78 3.76 4.32
C SER A 174 -12.91 3.45 2.82
N ALA A 175 -13.67 2.41 2.45
CA ALA A 175 -13.88 2.08 1.03
C ALA A 175 -14.68 3.17 0.31
N GLU A 176 -15.78 3.63 0.91
CA GLU A 176 -16.58 4.74 0.39
C GLU A 176 -15.77 6.05 0.31
N MET A 177 -14.93 6.31 1.33
CA MET A 177 -14.03 7.47 1.32
C MET A 177 -13.05 7.40 0.15
N ILE A 178 -12.39 6.26 -0.06
CA ILE A 178 -11.42 6.07 -1.15
C ILE A 178 -12.11 6.23 -2.50
N GLN A 179 -13.29 5.63 -2.67
CA GLN A 179 -14.06 5.76 -3.91
C GLN A 179 -14.47 7.21 -4.16
N SER A 180 -15.04 7.89 -3.18
CA SER A 180 -15.45 9.29 -3.29
C SER A 180 -14.28 10.21 -3.67
N LEU A 181 -13.10 10.02 -3.04
CA LEU A 181 -11.90 10.78 -3.36
C LEU A 181 -11.33 10.47 -4.76
N ARG A 182 -11.58 9.28 -5.30
CA ARG A 182 -11.21 8.95 -6.69
C ARG A 182 -12.07 9.68 -7.72
N GLU A 183 -13.33 9.87 -7.41
CA GLU A 183 -14.31 10.51 -8.28
C GLU A 183 -14.23 12.05 -8.26
N THR A 184 -13.50 12.62 -7.29
CA THR A 184 -13.35 14.08 -7.20
C THR A 184 -12.46 14.66 -8.30
N ASP A 185 -12.87 15.81 -8.82
CA ASP A 185 -12.05 16.63 -9.74
C ASP A 185 -10.86 17.24 -8.96
N ARG A 186 -9.68 16.71 -9.18
CA ARG A 186 -8.46 17.10 -8.47
C ARG A 186 -7.96 18.51 -8.76
N SER A 187 -8.52 19.17 -9.75
CA SER A 187 -8.21 20.57 -10.07
C SER A 187 -8.96 21.55 -9.16
N LYS A 188 -9.91 21.04 -8.36
CA LYS A 188 -10.77 21.84 -7.47
C LYS A 188 -10.57 21.46 -6.01
N PRO A 189 -10.79 22.40 -5.08
CA PRO A 189 -10.89 22.07 -3.67
C PRO A 189 -12.02 21.06 -3.41
N VAL A 190 -11.78 20.15 -2.48
CA VAL A 190 -12.77 19.16 -2.04
C VAL A 190 -13.21 19.53 -0.64
N THR A 191 -14.50 19.75 -0.46
CA THR A 191 -15.09 20.07 0.84
C THR A 191 -15.30 18.77 1.62
N LEU A 192 -14.84 18.73 2.88
CA LEU A 192 -15.08 17.65 3.83
C LEU A 192 -15.95 18.13 4.98
N LYS A 193 -16.93 17.31 5.42
CA LYS A 193 -17.51 17.44 6.74
C LYS A 193 -16.83 16.47 7.68
N VAL A 194 -16.34 16.98 8.80
CA VAL A 194 -15.65 16.19 9.81
C VAL A 194 -16.25 16.42 11.20
N LYS A 195 -16.32 15.36 12.01
CA LYS A 195 -16.58 15.46 13.44
C LYS A 195 -15.24 15.64 14.17
N ARG A 196 -15.09 16.70 14.94
CA ARG A 196 -13.94 17.01 15.79
C ARG A 196 -14.42 17.22 17.22
N GLY A 197 -14.33 16.17 18.06
CA GLY A 197 -15.04 16.10 19.33
C GLY A 197 -16.55 16.20 19.07
N ASP A 198 -17.23 17.10 19.80
CA ASP A 198 -18.69 17.30 19.69
C ASP A 198 -19.10 18.26 18.54
N LYS A 199 -18.14 18.75 17.77
CA LYS A 199 -18.40 19.73 16.70
C LYS A 199 -18.32 19.07 15.33
N THR A 200 -19.26 19.44 14.46
CA THR A 200 -19.15 19.16 13.02
C THR A 200 -18.59 20.41 12.34
N LEU A 201 -17.53 20.23 11.57
CA LEU A 201 -16.84 21.28 10.83
C LEU A 201 -16.92 20.98 9.34
N GLU A 202 -16.97 22.03 8.55
CA GLU A 202 -16.76 21.98 7.10
C GLU A 202 -15.37 22.57 6.80
N ILE A 203 -14.54 21.82 6.10
CA ILE A 203 -13.15 22.16 5.81
C ILE A 203 -12.80 21.89 4.36
#